data_3d364fb39dea4ad15228f638093cd265
#
_entry.id   3d364fb39dea4ad15228f638093cd265
#
_cell.length_a   1.000
_cell.length_b   1.000
_cell.length_c   1.000
_cell.angle_alpha   90.00
_cell.angle_beta   90.00
_cell.angle_gamma   90.00
#
_symmetry.space_group_name_H-M   'P 1'
#
loop_
_entity.id
_entity.type
_entity.pdbx_description
1 polymer ?
#
loop_
_entity_poly.entity_id
_entity_poly.type
_entity_poly.pdbx_seq_one_letter_code
_entity_poly.pdbx_strand_id
1 'polypeptide(L)'
;MLDDRTVGVGGRETTTQSVKARIAAVRRPRAAIVAAALFVCVDLLYFGRGVIPHLGSTCLCTPGSDPSSYQWFLAWWPHALLHGENPFITDRLFAPGHVNLGAVDLVPGPALLAAPVTLLFGPVVSFNLLALLAPPLAAGAAYALCRELGANPPAAWLGGLVFGFSPYMLGHLLGHLDLIMVFPVPLAALVAVRRIQGRMGARACAVWMGLVIAVELLCSLELGATLVGVGVCALVLAGALVPARRHAIALALPSLGAGAVLAAIVCSPWLVYGLTGPTSAGFFLNYGERFSSDGLGPLVPTAVIRIGRHWFHTVSGTFTGNLAETESYLGIVLVLILARFLITRWGRAPVRLLTALLTVVVVLMLGPYLHLAGQSTIPLPWDALQRLPLIDHIAPVRLSSDMFLLAGVILALWCSERRRGRIGVAKWVVALVAVALLIPNVGSGLWRTPIASPRLFSAGEYRSVIPHNAIVLPLPLAQSSESMLWQAQADFGYRMADGYVGAYVPPGYAADLSTLLGHAGTPTAAGLRA
;
A
#
# COMPACT_ATOMS: atom_id res chain seq x y z
N MET A 1 48.50 -59.81 2.37
CA MET A 1 47.69 -60.75 1.59
C MET A 1 46.26 -60.39 1.88
N LEU A 2 45.66 -59.79 1.03
CA LEU A 2 44.86 -59.67 -0.09
C LEU A 2 44.25 -58.27 -0.16
N ASP A 3 44.57 -57.69 -1.23
CA ASP A 3 44.02 -56.51 -1.88
C ASP A 3 42.53 -56.73 -2.21
N ASP A 4 41.62 -55.75 -1.97
CA ASP A 4 40.37 -55.72 -2.66
C ASP A 4 39.98 -54.25 -2.99
N ARG A 5 40.18 -53.97 -4.27
CA ARG A 5 39.84 -52.71 -4.92
C ARG A 5 38.35 -52.67 -5.17
N THR A 6 37.63 -51.71 -4.54
CA THR A 6 36.29 -51.30 -5.02
C THR A 6 36.40 -50.05 -5.86
N VAL A 7 36.31 -50.27 -7.16
CA VAL A 7 36.25 -49.25 -8.20
C VAL A 7 34.83 -48.68 -8.29
N GLY A 8 34.70 -47.36 -8.08
CA GLY A 8 33.87 -46.48 -8.91
C GLY A 8 32.37 -46.67 -9.05
N VAL A 9 31.60 -46.13 -8.11
CA VAL A 9 30.16 -45.79 -8.34
C VAL A 9 29.88 -44.30 -8.15
N GLY A 10 30.89 -43.47 -7.87
CA GLY A 10 30.72 -42.02 -7.59
C GLY A 10 30.39 -41.10 -8.78
N GLY A 11 30.55 -41.56 -10.02
CA GLY A 11 30.46 -40.68 -11.20
C GLY A 11 29.07 -40.44 -11.77
N ARG A 12 28.11 -41.32 -11.53
CA ARG A 12 26.74 -41.20 -12.09
C ARG A 12 25.80 -40.36 -11.22
N GLU A 13 25.95 -40.37 -9.91
CA GLU A 13 25.11 -39.57 -9.00
C GLU A 13 25.39 -38.07 -9.07
N THR A 14 26.66 -37.66 -9.20
CA THR A 14 27.06 -36.26 -9.33
C THR A 14 26.55 -35.62 -10.63
N THR A 15 26.55 -36.37 -11.75
CA THR A 15 26.06 -35.90 -13.05
C THR A 15 24.53 -35.73 -13.02
N THR A 16 23.79 -36.65 -12.41
CA THR A 16 22.32 -36.59 -12.31
C THR A 16 21.87 -35.47 -11.38
N GLN A 17 22.58 -35.18 -10.28
CA GLN A 17 22.32 -34.05 -9.40
C GLN A 17 22.62 -32.71 -10.10
N SER A 18 23.71 -32.62 -10.87
CA SER A 18 24.06 -31.42 -11.63
C SER A 18 23.04 -31.11 -12.74
N VAL A 19 22.54 -32.13 -13.44
CA VAL A 19 21.49 -31.97 -14.48
C VAL A 19 20.17 -31.58 -13.84
N LYS A 20 19.76 -32.20 -12.72
CA LYS A 20 18.57 -31.79 -11.98
C LYS A 20 18.65 -30.34 -11.45
N ALA A 21 19.83 -29.92 -10.98
CA ALA A 21 20.07 -28.55 -10.53
C ALA A 21 20.00 -27.55 -11.71
N ARG A 22 20.57 -27.89 -12.88
CA ARG A 22 20.47 -27.07 -14.11
C ARG A 22 19.04 -26.97 -14.62
N ILE A 23 18.28 -28.07 -14.66
CA ILE A 23 16.87 -28.08 -15.07
C ILE A 23 16.03 -27.25 -14.07
N ALA A 24 16.30 -27.36 -12.77
CA ALA A 24 15.63 -26.54 -11.75
C ALA A 24 15.97 -25.04 -11.88
N ALA A 25 17.22 -24.71 -12.23
CA ALA A 25 17.64 -23.33 -12.47
C ALA A 25 16.98 -22.70 -13.69
N VAL A 26 16.80 -23.45 -14.79
CA VAL A 26 16.10 -22.99 -16.02
C VAL A 26 14.58 -22.90 -15.83
N ARG A 27 13.98 -23.72 -14.97
CA ARG A 27 12.53 -23.68 -14.70
C ARG A 27 12.09 -22.55 -13.77
N ARG A 28 13.00 -22.02 -12.95
CA ARG A 28 12.69 -20.94 -12.00
C ARG A 28 12.21 -19.62 -12.66
N PRO A 29 12.93 -19.06 -13.66
CA PRO A 29 12.48 -17.82 -14.30
C PRO A 29 11.17 -17.97 -15.06
N ARG A 30 10.93 -19.11 -15.73
CA ARG A 30 9.68 -19.37 -16.45
C ARG A 30 8.47 -19.35 -15.53
N ALA A 31 8.55 -19.98 -14.35
CA ALA A 31 7.46 -19.99 -13.37
C ALA A 31 7.15 -18.58 -12.82
N ALA A 32 8.16 -17.73 -12.65
CA ALA A 32 7.97 -16.35 -12.22
C ALA A 32 7.32 -15.49 -13.31
N ILE A 33 7.74 -15.64 -14.57
CA ILE A 33 7.13 -14.94 -15.71
C ILE A 33 5.65 -15.34 -15.87
N VAL A 34 5.35 -16.63 -15.79
CA VAL A 34 3.96 -17.11 -15.86
C VAL A 34 3.14 -16.56 -14.69
N ALA A 35 3.68 -16.57 -13.48
CA ALA A 35 2.99 -16.01 -12.32
C ALA A 35 2.70 -14.52 -12.48
N ALA A 36 3.67 -13.74 -12.95
CA ALA A 36 3.51 -12.31 -13.22
C ALA A 36 2.45 -12.06 -14.31
N ALA A 37 2.50 -12.80 -15.42
CA ALA A 37 1.51 -12.69 -16.48
C ALA A 37 0.09 -13.01 -15.97
N LEU A 38 -0.06 -14.03 -15.12
CA LEU A 38 -1.35 -14.37 -14.52
C LEU A 38 -1.84 -13.27 -13.56
N PHE A 39 -0.97 -12.62 -12.77
CA PHE A 39 -1.38 -11.47 -11.93
C PHE A 39 -1.87 -10.31 -12.79
N VAL A 40 -1.15 -9.97 -13.85
CA VAL A 40 -1.59 -8.94 -14.82
C VAL A 40 -2.92 -9.32 -15.46
N CYS A 41 -3.10 -10.57 -15.87
CA CYS A 41 -4.39 -11.03 -16.42
C CYS A 41 -5.55 -10.88 -15.41
N VAL A 42 -5.32 -11.20 -14.12
CA VAL A 42 -6.34 -11.03 -13.07
C VAL A 42 -6.69 -9.56 -12.91
N ASP A 43 -5.69 -8.68 -12.86
CA ASP A 43 -5.89 -7.23 -12.75
C ASP A 43 -6.68 -6.65 -13.92
N LEU A 44 -6.29 -7.00 -15.14
CA LEU A 44 -6.99 -6.58 -16.36
C LEU A 44 -8.43 -7.09 -16.44
N LEU A 45 -8.69 -8.30 -15.92
CA LEU A 45 -10.04 -8.85 -15.83
C LEU A 45 -10.91 -8.11 -14.82
N TYR A 46 -10.33 -7.69 -13.70
CA TYR A 46 -11.05 -6.98 -12.65
C TYR A 46 -11.26 -5.50 -13.00
N PHE A 47 -10.22 -4.80 -13.39
CA PHE A 47 -10.21 -3.35 -13.50
C PHE A 47 -9.97 -2.84 -14.92
N GLY A 48 -9.13 -3.52 -15.71
CA GLY A 48 -8.70 -3.05 -17.03
C GLY A 48 -9.85 -2.83 -18.01
N ARG A 49 -10.85 -3.72 -18.03
CA ARG A 49 -12.00 -3.61 -18.95
C ARG A 49 -12.81 -2.33 -18.77
N GLY A 50 -12.87 -1.81 -17.55
CA GLY A 50 -13.62 -0.60 -17.23
C GLY A 50 -12.89 0.70 -17.55
N VAL A 51 -11.56 0.68 -17.56
CA VAL A 51 -10.72 1.88 -17.57
C VAL A 51 -9.86 2.00 -18.82
N ILE A 52 -9.28 0.91 -19.34
CA ILE A 52 -8.35 0.94 -20.48
C ILE A 52 -8.97 1.60 -21.75
N PRO A 53 -10.24 1.33 -22.13
CA PRO A 53 -10.83 1.99 -23.30
C PRO A 53 -10.96 3.51 -23.16
N HIS A 54 -10.88 4.04 -21.93
CA HIS A 54 -11.15 5.43 -21.58
C HIS A 54 -10.13 5.99 -20.59
N LEU A 55 -8.83 5.65 -20.74
CA LEU A 55 -7.76 5.98 -19.79
C LEU A 55 -7.65 7.47 -19.43
N GLY A 56 -8.00 8.37 -20.33
CA GLY A 56 -7.93 9.82 -20.10
C GLY A 56 -9.24 10.46 -19.60
N SER A 57 -10.36 9.71 -19.60
CA SER A 57 -11.67 10.24 -19.24
C SER A 57 -12.42 9.42 -18.18
N THR A 58 -11.82 8.35 -17.71
CA THR A 58 -12.35 7.51 -16.64
C THR A 58 -11.23 7.22 -15.64
N CYS A 59 -11.47 7.44 -14.36
CA CYS A 59 -10.54 7.14 -13.29
C CYS A 59 -10.78 5.73 -12.73
N LEU A 60 -9.71 4.99 -12.46
CA LEU A 60 -9.73 3.80 -11.62
C LEU A 60 -9.79 4.23 -10.15
N CYS A 61 -10.90 4.79 -9.75
CA CYS A 61 -11.13 5.36 -8.43
C CYS A 61 -12.62 5.49 -8.14
N THR A 62 -12.99 5.88 -6.92
CA THR A 62 -14.31 6.44 -6.58
C THR A 62 -14.27 7.96 -6.73
N PRO A 63 -15.42 8.65 -6.92
CA PRO A 63 -15.48 10.11 -6.89
C PRO A 63 -14.98 10.63 -5.54
N GLY A 64 -14.16 11.70 -5.56
CA GLY A 64 -13.66 12.31 -4.33
C GLY A 64 -12.45 13.20 -4.52
N SER A 65 -12.05 13.85 -3.45
CA SER A 65 -10.90 14.76 -3.40
C SER A 65 -9.55 14.05 -3.46
N ASP A 66 -9.44 12.84 -2.87
CA ASP A 66 -8.17 12.11 -2.84
C ASP A 66 -7.64 11.80 -4.25
N PRO A 67 -8.41 11.18 -5.17
CA PRO A 67 -7.93 10.94 -6.53
C PRO A 67 -7.52 12.22 -7.27
N SER A 68 -8.29 13.31 -7.09
CA SER A 68 -8.02 14.61 -7.71
C SER A 68 -6.71 15.22 -7.20
N SER A 69 -6.45 15.09 -5.91
CA SER A 69 -5.21 15.53 -5.26
C SER A 69 -3.99 14.75 -5.77
N TYR A 70 -4.06 13.41 -5.84
CA TYR A 70 -2.96 12.61 -6.41
C TYR A 70 -2.72 12.90 -7.88
N GLN A 71 -3.76 13.14 -8.68
CA GLN A 71 -3.63 13.57 -10.06
C GLN A 71 -2.93 14.94 -10.15
N TRP A 72 -3.24 15.85 -9.22
CA TRP A 72 -2.54 17.12 -9.09
C TRP A 72 -1.06 16.92 -8.76
N PHE A 73 -0.69 16.09 -7.79
CA PHE A 73 0.71 15.80 -7.45
C PHE A 73 1.47 15.15 -8.61
N LEU A 74 0.85 14.24 -9.36
CA LEU A 74 1.44 13.65 -10.56
C LEU A 74 1.78 14.70 -11.62
N ALA A 75 0.99 15.77 -11.74
CA ALA A 75 1.26 16.89 -12.64
C ALA A 75 2.24 17.89 -12.05
N TRP A 76 2.14 18.18 -10.74
CA TRP A 76 2.94 19.18 -10.04
C TRP A 76 4.44 18.91 -10.09
N TRP A 77 4.86 17.70 -9.80
CA TRP A 77 6.28 17.35 -9.77
C TRP A 77 7.01 17.65 -11.09
N PRO A 78 6.58 17.13 -12.25
CA PRO A 78 7.22 17.46 -13.51
C PRO A 78 7.07 18.96 -13.85
N HIS A 79 5.94 19.58 -13.56
CA HIS A 79 5.74 21.02 -13.78
C HIS A 79 6.75 21.86 -12.99
N ALA A 80 6.84 21.66 -11.69
CA ALA A 80 7.74 22.41 -10.82
C ALA A 80 9.21 22.28 -11.25
N LEU A 81 9.65 21.05 -11.55
CA LEU A 81 11.03 20.81 -12.00
C LEU A 81 11.34 21.46 -13.35
N LEU A 82 10.42 21.42 -14.31
CA LEU A 82 10.61 22.01 -15.64
C LEU A 82 10.62 23.54 -15.60
N HIS A 83 9.92 24.15 -14.64
CA HIS A 83 9.86 25.61 -14.47
C HIS A 83 10.86 26.14 -13.43
N GLY A 84 11.71 25.26 -12.82
CA GLY A 84 12.67 25.66 -11.79
C GLY A 84 12.00 26.06 -10.47
N GLU A 85 10.77 25.65 -10.24
CA GLU A 85 10.04 25.87 -8.99
C GLU A 85 10.43 24.79 -7.95
N ASN A 86 10.27 25.13 -6.66
CA ASN A 86 10.53 24.18 -5.59
C ASN A 86 9.34 23.21 -5.44
N PRO A 87 9.49 21.89 -5.71
CA PRO A 87 8.35 20.97 -5.65
C PRO A 87 7.79 20.75 -4.24
N PHE A 88 8.51 21.15 -3.19
CA PHE A 88 8.07 21.02 -1.80
C PHE A 88 7.32 22.24 -1.27
N ILE A 89 7.36 23.39 -1.96
CA ILE A 89 6.68 24.61 -1.52
C ILE A 89 5.92 25.17 -2.72
N THR A 90 4.64 25.48 -2.52
CA THR A 90 3.80 26.03 -3.58
C THR A 90 2.91 27.16 -3.07
N ASP A 91 2.66 28.14 -3.92
CA ASP A 91 1.62 29.16 -3.78
C ASP A 91 0.41 28.89 -4.68
N ARG A 92 0.42 27.75 -5.39
CA ARG A 92 -0.68 27.35 -6.28
C ARG A 92 -1.93 26.96 -5.52
N LEU A 93 -1.80 26.54 -4.26
CA LEU A 93 -2.87 26.16 -3.36
C LEU A 93 -2.88 27.10 -2.15
N PHE A 94 -4.06 27.33 -1.58
CA PHE A 94 -4.29 28.20 -0.41
C PHE A 94 -3.68 29.61 -0.59
N ALA A 95 -3.72 30.12 -1.83
CA ALA A 95 -3.21 31.45 -2.15
C ALA A 95 -4.00 32.54 -1.38
N PRO A 96 -3.36 33.65 -0.98
CA PRO A 96 -2.02 34.09 -1.37
C PRO A 96 -0.86 33.48 -0.55
N GLY A 97 -1.14 32.59 0.40
CA GLY A 97 -0.12 31.92 1.22
C GLY A 97 0.74 30.95 0.44
N HIS A 98 1.70 30.37 1.16
CA HIS A 98 2.54 29.27 0.68
C HIS A 98 2.26 28.01 1.50
N VAL A 99 2.22 26.85 0.84
CA VAL A 99 2.05 25.54 1.46
C VAL A 99 3.35 24.76 1.40
N ASN A 100 3.79 24.23 2.55
CA ASN A 100 4.84 23.24 2.61
C ASN A 100 4.24 21.85 2.34
N LEU A 101 4.46 21.35 1.15
CA LEU A 101 4.02 20.03 0.74
C LEU A 101 4.89 18.89 1.32
N GLY A 102 6.05 19.18 1.94
CA GLY A 102 6.91 18.17 2.56
C GLY A 102 6.26 17.41 3.72
N ALA A 103 5.21 17.99 4.31
CA ALA A 103 4.45 17.39 5.41
C ALA A 103 3.19 16.60 4.96
N VAL A 104 2.99 16.41 3.65
CA VAL A 104 1.83 15.71 3.09
C VAL A 104 2.25 14.58 2.15
N ASP A 105 1.30 13.74 1.73
CA ASP A 105 1.54 12.58 0.87
C ASP A 105 1.75 12.99 -0.60
N LEU A 106 2.92 13.55 -0.89
CA LEU A 106 3.35 14.12 -2.18
C LEU A 106 3.54 13.12 -3.32
N VAL A 107 3.66 11.83 -3.01
CA VAL A 107 3.97 10.74 -3.95
C VAL A 107 5.10 11.05 -4.96
N PRO A 108 6.27 11.58 -4.52
CA PRO A 108 7.33 11.98 -5.45
C PRO A 108 7.85 10.82 -6.30
N GLY A 109 7.95 9.62 -5.75
CA GLY A 109 8.39 8.44 -6.48
C GLY A 109 7.47 8.09 -7.66
N PRO A 110 6.18 7.84 -7.43
CA PRO A 110 5.19 7.67 -8.49
C PRO A 110 5.14 8.83 -9.49
N ALA A 111 5.19 10.09 -9.03
CA ALA A 111 5.12 11.26 -9.88
C ALA A 111 6.31 11.37 -10.84
N LEU A 112 7.53 11.17 -10.35
CA LEU A 112 8.74 11.19 -11.17
C LEU A 112 8.82 10.01 -12.13
N LEU A 113 8.42 8.81 -11.68
CA LEU A 113 8.38 7.62 -12.53
C LEU A 113 7.38 7.78 -13.68
N ALA A 114 6.21 8.34 -13.39
CA ALA A 114 5.15 8.56 -14.37
C ALA A 114 5.28 9.88 -15.14
N ALA A 115 6.27 10.74 -14.84
CA ALA A 115 6.42 12.05 -15.47
C ALA A 115 6.36 12.04 -17.02
N PRO A 116 7.03 11.10 -17.74
CA PRO A 116 6.90 11.04 -19.19
C PRO A 116 5.46 10.80 -19.66
N VAL A 117 4.72 9.94 -18.94
CA VAL A 117 3.32 9.65 -19.26
C VAL A 117 2.44 10.85 -18.92
N THR A 118 2.68 11.49 -17.79
CA THR A 118 1.94 12.67 -17.34
C THR A 118 2.08 13.83 -18.34
N LEU A 119 3.29 14.09 -18.81
CA LEU A 119 3.57 15.16 -19.78
C LEU A 119 2.97 14.88 -21.16
N LEU A 120 2.89 13.61 -21.57
CA LEU A 120 2.38 13.24 -22.90
C LEU A 120 0.87 13.01 -22.92
N PHE A 121 0.30 12.44 -21.87
CA PHE A 121 -1.07 11.93 -21.85
C PHE A 121 -1.92 12.49 -20.71
N GLY A 122 -1.33 13.28 -19.81
CA GLY A 122 -1.99 13.90 -18.67
C GLY A 122 -2.01 13.03 -17.39
N PRO A 123 -2.35 13.66 -16.25
CA PRO A 123 -2.24 13.03 -14.93
C PRO A 123 -3.26 11.90 -14.69
N VAL A 124 -4.43 11.94 -15.34
CA VAL A 124 -5.45 10.88 -15.23
C VAL A 124 -4.93 9.56 -15.80
N VAL A 125 -4.26 9.61 -16.96
CA VAL A 125 -3.65 8.42 -17.59
C VAL A 125 -2.55 7.85 -16.69
N SER A 126 -1.69 8.72 -16.13
CA SER A 126 -0.63 8.31 -15.21
C SER A 126 -1.17 7.65 -13.95
N PHE A 127 -2.19 8.26 -13.34
CA PHE A 127 -2.87 7.70 -12.17
C PHE A 127 -3.42 6.30 -12.47
N ASN A 128 -4.15 6.14 -13.56
CA ASN A 128 -4.74 4.87 -13.96
C ASN A 128 -3.69 3.78 -14.22
N LEU A 129 -2.59 4.12 -14.89
CA LEU A 129 -1.52 3.16 -15.15
C LEU A 129 -0.81 2.72 -13.86
N LEU A 130 -0.55 3.66 -12.95
CA LEU A 130 0.03 3.33 -11.64
C LEU A 130 -0.92 2.47 -10.81
N ALA A 131 -2.22 2.81 -10.78
CA ALA A 131 -3.24 2.04 -10.09
C ALA A 131 -3.41 0.62 -10.65
N LEU A 132 -3.36 0.44 -11.99
CA LEU A 132 -3.37 -0.88 -12.64
C LEU A 132 -2.08 -1.68 -12.41
N LEU A 133 -0.94 -1.02 -12.17
CA LEU A 133 0.33 -1.73 -11.93
C LEU A 133 0.50 -2.17 -10.47
N ALA A 134 -0.10 -1.47 -9.52
CA ALA A 134 0.11 -1.70 -8.09
C ALA A 134 -0.27 -3.12 -7.63
N PRO A 135 -1.47 -3.67 -7.92
CA PRO A 135 -1.86 -5.02 -7.50
C PRO A 135 -0.92 -6.12 -8.04
N PRO A 136 -0.60 -6.19 -9.36
CA PRO A 136 0.29 -7.22 -9.87
C PRO A 136 1.73 -7.08 -9.37
N LEU A 137 2.24 -5.86 -9.12
CA LEU A 137 3.56 -5.65 -8.51
C LEU A 137 3.59 -6.17 -7.06
N ALA A 138 2.59 -5.83 -6.26
CA ALA A 138 2.46 -6.30 -4.89
C ALA A 138 2.34 -7.84 -4.84
N ALA A 139 1.49 -8.42 -5.68
CA ALA A 139 1.33 -9.88 -5.80
C ALA A 139 2.63 -10.57 -6.23
N GLY A 140 3.36 -10.00 -7.19
CA GLY A 140 4.64 -10.51 -7.67
C GLY A 140 5.74 -10.48 -6.59
N ALA A 141 5.80 -9.40 -5.82
CA ALA A 141 6.73 -9.26 -4.70
C ALA A 141 6.43 -10.27 -3.58
N ALA A 142 5.16 -10.43 -3.20
CA ALA A 142 4.73 -11.45 -2.22
C ALA A 142 4.96 -12.88 -2.74
N TYR A 143 4.72 -13.14 -4.03
CA TYR A 143 5.09 -14.41 -4.66
C TYR A 143 6.57 -14.70 -4.49
N ALA A 144 7.45 -13.74 -4.76
CA ALA A 144 8.89 -13.91 -4.62
C ALA A 144 9.30 -14.24 -3.18
N LEU A 145 8.70 -13.57 -2.19
CA LEU A 145 8.90 -13.87 -0.77
C LEU A 145 8.41 -15.28 -0.42
N CYS A 146 7.19 -15.66 -0.82
CA CYS A 146 6.66 -17.01 -0.59
C CYS A 146 7.58 -18.09 -1.19
N ARG A 147 8.12 -17.86 -2.39
CA ARG A 147 9.08 -18.76 -3.05
C ARG A 147 10.38 -18.87 -2.27
N GLU A 148 10.90 -17.77 -1.73
CA GLU A 148 12.11 -17.75 -0.90
C GLU A 148 11.91 -18.54 0.40
N LEU A 149 10.71 -18.44 0.99
CA LEU A 149 10.34 -19.18 2.20
C LEU A 149 10.02 -20.68 1.96
N GLY A 150 10.11 -21.15 0.70
CA GLY A 150 10.01 -22.57 0.34
C GLY A 150 8.64 -23.00 -0.19
N ALA A 151 7.73 -22.09 -0.44
CA ALA A 151 6.45 -22.42 -1.08
C ALA A 151 6.68 -22.88 -2.54
N ASN A 152 5.88 -23.84 -3.02
CA ASN A 152 5.89 -24.24 -4.43
C ASN A 152 5.22 -23.17 -5.32
N PRO A 153 5.47 -23.14 -6.65
CA PRO A 153 4.98 -22.05 -7.49
C PRO A 153 3.46 -21.80 -7.44
N PRO A 154 2.56 -22.81 -7.55
CA PRO A 154 1.12 -22.57 -7.45
C PRO A 154 0.68 -22.05 -6.08
N ALA A 155 1.27 -22.55 -4.99
CA ALA A 155 0.97 -22.09 -3.64
C ALA A 155 1.46 -20.64 -3.41
N ALA A 156 2.65 -20.31 -3.89
CA ALA A 156 3.18 -18.95 -3.82
C ALA A 156 2.32 -17.97 -4.64
N TRP A 157 1.75 -18.43 -5.76
CA TRP A 157 0.82 -17.62 -6.55
C TRP A 157 -0.46 -17.29 -5.78
N LEU A 158 -1.04 -18.26 -5.07
CA LEU A 158 -2.18 -17.98 -4.17
C LEU A 158 -1.80 -17.01 -3.05
N GLY A 159 -0.60 -17.15 -2.46
CA GLY A 159 -0.11 -16.21 -1.47
C GLY A 159 0.04 -14.80 -2.03
N GLY A 160 0.53 -14.67 -3.27
CA GLY A 160 0.60 -13.40 -3.98
C GLY A 160 -0.78 -12.79 -4.22
N LEU A 161 -1.79 -13.60 -4.62
CA LEU A 161 -3.17 -13.12 -4.80
C LEU A 161 -3.75 -12.57 -3.49
N VAL A 162 -3.55 -13.27 -2.37
CA VAL A 162 -4.07 -12.82 -1.05
C VAL A 162 -3.49 -11.47 -0.64
N PHE A 163 -2.26 -11.16 -1.00
CA PHE A 163 -1.65 -9.87 -0.70
C PHE A 163 -1.99 -8.81 -1.74
N GLY A 164 -1.67 -9.05 -3.02
CA GLY A 164 -1.77 -8.04 -4.07
C GLY A 164 -3.20 -7.70 -4.49
N PHE A 165 -4.16 -8.60 -4.23
CA PHE A 165 -5.60 -8.39 -4.47
C PHE A 165 -6.39 -8.51 -3.16
N SER A 166 -5.75 -8.14 -2.05
CA SER A 166 -6.39 -8.12 -0.71
C SER A 166 -7.50 -7.07 -0.64
N PRO A 167 -8.45 -7.23 0.28
CA PRO A 167 -9.39 -6.17 0.61
C PRO A 167 -8.72 -4.82 0.91
N TYR A 168 -7.57 -4.80 1.59
CA TYR A 168 -6.74 -3.59 1.75
C TYR A 168 -6.44 -2.93 0.39
N MET A 169 -5.87 -3.69 -0.55
CA MET A 169 -5.56 -3.17 -1.90
C MET A 169 -6.82 -2.67 -2.60
N LEU A 170 -7.93 -3.42 -2.50
CA LEU A 170 -9.20 -3.07 -3.12
C LEU A 170 -9.79 -1.78 -2.56
N GLY A 171 -9.71 -1.58 -1.25
CA GLY A 171 -10.15 -0.37 -0.57
C GLY A 171 -9.33 0.85 -1.02
N HIS A 172 -8.01 0.73 -0.99
CA HIS A 172 -7.14 1.86 -1.35
C HIS A 172 -7.10 2.16 -2.86
N LEU A 173 -7.42 1.20 -3.73
CA LEU A 173 -7.69 1.45 -5.15
C LEU A 173 -8.90 2.39 -5.39
N LEU A 174 -9.67 2.71 -4.36
CA LEU A 174 -10.73 3.71 -4.44
C LEU A 174 -10.21 5.14 -4.57
N GLY A 175 -8.89 5.38 -4.39
CA GLY A 175 -8.33 6.69 -4.64
C GLY A 175 -7.00 7.02 -3.96
N HIS A 176 -6.48 6.16 -3.09
CA HIS A 176 -5.26 6.40 -2.31
C HIS A 176 -4.03 5.83 -3.04
N LEU A 177 -3.46 6.61 -3.97
CA LEU A 177 -2.33 6.17 -4.81
C LEU A 177 -1.09 5.79 -3.99
N ASP A 178 -0.82 6.50 -2.91
CA ASP A 178 0.29 6.25 -1.99
C ASP A 178 0.17 4.91 -1.28
N LEU A 179 -1.06 4.54 -0.85
CA LEU A 179 -1.33 3.35 -0.04
C LEU A 179 -1.44 2.05 -0.84
N ILE A 180 -1.60 2.12 -2.16
CA ILE A 180 -1.57 0.91 -3.01
C ILE A 180 -0.15 0.48 -3.40
N MET A 181 0.87 1.33 -3.20
CA MET A 181 2.25 1.05 -3.60
C MET A 181 3.01 0.17 -2.58
N VAL A 182 2.36 -0.85 -2.02
CA VAL A 182 2.88 -1.72 -0.95
C VAL A 182 3.82 -2.84 -1.41
N PHE A 183 4.20 -2.88 -2.69
CA PHE A 183 5.11 -3.91 -3.21
C PHE A 183 6.51 -3.90 -2.55
N PRO A 184 7.05 -2.80 -2.00
CA PRO A 184 8.32 -2.81 -1.29
C PRO A 184 8.27 -3.60 0.03
N VAL A 185 7.11 -3.71 0.69
CA VAL A 185 6.98 -4.44 1.97
C VAL A 185 7.44 -5.90 1.86
N PRO A 186 6.90 -6.75 0.96
CA PRO A 186 7.42 -8.10 0.79
C PRO A 186 8.84 -8.15 0.22
N LEU A 187 9.32 -7.13 -0.53
CA LEU A 187 10.69 -7.07 -1.01
C LEU A 187 11.69 -6.81 0.12
N ALA A 188 11.37 -5.94 1.09
CA ALA A 188 12.19 -5.72 2.27
C ALA A 188 12.33 -7.02 3.10
N ALA A 189 11.21 -7.71 3.33
CA ALA A 189 11.23 -9.03 3.98
C ALA A 189 12.08 -10.04 3.21
N LEU A 190 12.00 -10.07 1.86
CA LEU A 190 12.80 -10.93 1.00
C LEU A 190 14.30 -10.63 1.13
N VAL A 191 14.71 -9.36 1.11
CA VAL A 191 16.10 -8.92 1.29
C VAL A 191 16.63 -9.35 2.66
N ALA A 192 15.87 -9.09 3.73
CA ALA A 192 16.22 -9.48 5.09
C ALA A 192 16.37 -11.01 5.24
N VAL A 193 15.41 -11.78 4.73
CA VAL A 193 15.44 -13.24 4.75
C VAL A 193 16.67 -13.78 4.01
N ARG A 194 16.98 -13.29 2.80
CA ARG A 194 18.15 -13.69 2.03
C ARG A 194 19.47 -13.38 2.75
N ARG A 195 19.54 -12.24 3.41
CA ARG A 195 20.72 -11.84 4.20
C ARG A 195 20.92 -12.76 5.40
N ILE A 196 19.86 -13.01 6.18
CA ILE A 196 19.89 -13.90 7.35
C ILE A 196 20.17 -15.36 6.96
N GLN A 197 19.77 -15.78 5.76
CA GLN A 197 20.07 -17.11 5.22
C GLN A 197 21.47 -17.23 4.60
N GLY A 198 22.27 -16.15 4.56
CA GLY A 198 23.59 -16.14 3.95
C GLY A 198 23.58 -16.17 2.41
N ARG A 199 22.42 -15.93 1.77
CA ARG A 199 22.25 -15.92 0.31
C ARG A 199 22.51 -14.55 -0.32
N MET A 200 22.76 -13.53 0.50
CA MET A 200 23.04 -12.16 0.08
C MET A 200 24.19 -11.58 0.89
N GLY A 201 25.16 -10.98 0.19
CA GLY A 201 26.29 -10.30 0.82
C GLY A 201 25.86 -9.00 1.51
N ALA A 202 26.66 -8.51 2.46
CA ALA A 202 26.34 -7.33 3.26
C ALA A 202 26.14 -6.06 2.41
N ARG A 203 27.02 -5.80 1.43
CA ARG A 203 26.91 -4.63 0.53
C ARG A 203 25.62 -4.67 -0.31
N ALA A 204 25.33 -5.83 -0.93
CA ALA A 204 24.11 -5.99 -1.71
C ALA A 204 22.86 -5.84 -0.83
N CYS A 205 22.88 -6.36 0.41
CA CYS A 205 21.81 -6.17 1.38
C CYS A 205 21.59 -4.68 1.69
N ALA A 206 22.65 -3.94 1.99
CA ALA A 206 22.56 -2.50 2.30
C ALA A 206 21.97 -1.72 1.13
N VAL A 207 22.45 -1.95 -0.10
CA VAL A 207 21.95 -1.26 -1.30
C VAL A 207 20.48 -1.60 -1.56
N TRP A 208 20.13 -2.90 -1.61
CA TRP A 208 18.76 -3.29 -1.91
C TRP A 208 17.77 -2.89 -0.81
N MET A 209 18.14 -3.00 0.46
CA MET A 209 17.31 -2.55 1.57
C MET A 209 17.12 -1.03 1.51
N GLY A 210 18.21 -0.28 1.26
CA GLY A 210 18.15 1.17 1.10
C GLY A 210 17.23 1.59 -0.04
N LEU A 211 17.36 0.96 -1.22
CA LEU A 211 16.48 1.24 -2.36
C LEU A 211 15.01 0.91 -2.05
N VAL A 212 14.74 -0.24 -1.42
CA VAL A 212 13.37 -0.66 -1.11
C VAL A 212 12.72 0.28 -0.10
N ILE A 213 13.43 0.65 0.98
CA ILE A 213 12.90 1.62 1.96
C ILE A 213 12.74 3.00 1.32
N ALA A 214 13.70 3.45 0.49
CA ALA A 214 13.60 4.74 -0.19
C ALA A 214 12.40 4.79 -1.15
N VAL A 215 12.16 3.72 -1.93
CA VAL A 215 10.99 3.63 -2.81
C VAL A 215 9.70 3.69 -2.00
N GLU A 216 9.61 2.97 -0.87
CA GLU A 216 8.42 3.04 -0.01
C GLU A 216 8.21 4.45 0.54
N LEU A 217 9.25 5.07 1.11
CA LEU A 217 9.18 6.45 1.60
C LEU A 217 8.78 7.43 0.51
N LEU A 218 9.29 7.29 -0.71
CA LEU A 218 8.93 8.13 -1.86
C LEU A 218 7.51 7.85 -2.40
N CYS A 219 6.89 6.74 -2.02
CA CYS A 219 5.48 6.45 -2.30
C CYS A 219 4.58 6.94 -1.17
N SER A 220 4.91 6.60 0.09
CA SER A 220 4.15 6.97 1.29
C SER A 220 5.09 7.03 2.50
N LEU A 221 5.12 8.18 3.19
CA LEU A 221 5.89 8.34 4.44
C LEU A 221 5.35 7.42 5.53
N GLU A 222 4.04 7.29 5.61
CA GLU A 222 3.37 6.46 6.62
C GLU A 222 3.69 4.98 6.42
N LEU A 223 3.55 4.45 5.20
CA LEU A 223 3.90 3.06 4.90
C LEU A 223 5.41 2.81 5.05
N GLY A 224 6.25 3.79 4.74
CA GLY A 224 7.69 3.71 5.00
C GLY A 224 8.01 3.61 6.49
N ALA A 225 7.33 4.37 7.34
CA ALA A 225 7.47 4.29 8.79
C ALA A 225 6.97 2.95 9.35
N THR A 226 5.81 2.47 8.90
CA THR A 226 5.26 1.15 9.30
C THR A 226 6.15 0.00 8.84
N LEU A 227 6.68 0.05 7.61
CA LEU A 227 7.65 -0.95 7.10
C LEU A 227 8.87 -1.07 8.02
N VAL A 228 9.44 0.07 8.45
CA VAL A 228 10.58 0.08 9.37
C VAL A 228 10.17 -0.45 10.75
N GLY A 229 9.05 0.03 11.30
CA GLY A 229 8.54 -0.38 12.62
C GLY A 229 8.23 -1.87 12.70
N VAL A 230 7.45 -2.39 11.76
CA VAL A 230 7.12 -3.83 11.65
C VAL A 230 8.38 -4.65 11.37
N GLY A 231 9.30 -4.14 10.53
CA GLY A 231 10.58 -4.78 10.27
C GLY A 231 11.45 -4.94 11.52
N VAL A 232 11.56 -3.88 12.34
CA VAL A 232 12.28 -3.93 13.63
C VAL A 232 11.61 -4.94 14.58
N CYS A 233 10.29 -4.89 14.72
CA CYS A 233 9.51 -5.84 15.51
C CYS A 233 9.77 -7.29 15.05
N ALA A 234 9.77 -7.53 13.74
CA ALA A 234 10.06 -8.85 13.16
C ALA A 234 11.47 -9.35 13.50
N LEU A 235 12.49 -8.48 13.46
CA LEU A 235 13.87 -8.84 13.83
C LEU A 235 14.00 -9.15 15.31
N VAL A 236 13.36 -8.38 16.19
CA VAL A 236 13.32 -8.62 17.64
C VAL A 236 12.65 -9.96 17.94
N LEU A 237 11.47 -10.20 17.40
CA LEU A 237 10.74 -11.46 17.59
C LEU A 237 11.51 -12.65 16.99
N ALA A 238 12.17 -12.49 15.85
CA ALA A 238 12.99 -13.52 15.24
C ALA A 238 14.19 -13.85 16.14
N GLY A 239 14.87 -12.86 16.71
CA GLY A 239 15.94 -13.05 17.69
C GLY A 239 15.48 -13.76 18.95
N ALA A 240 14.26 -13.48 19.42
CA ALA A 240 13.68 -14.14 20.59
C ALA A 240 13.23 -15.58 20.30
N LEU A 241 12.45 -15.79 19.22
CA LEU A 241 11.72 -17.03 18.95
C LEU A 241 12.47 -18.03 18.06
N VAL A 242 13.55 -17.61 17.37
CA VAL A 242 14.35 -18.47 16.48
C VAL A 242 15.82 -18.49 16.94
N PRO A 243 16.16 -19.12 18.09
CA PRO A 243 17.50 -19.08 18.68
C PRO A 243 18.59 -19.53 17.71
N ALA A 244 18.31 -20.54 16.87
CA ALA A 244 19.23 -21.04 15.86
C ALA A 244 19.68 -20.00 14.82
N ARG A 245 19.00 -18.86 14.72
CA ARG A 245 19.31 -17.78 13.77
C ARG A 245 19.83 -16.50 14.43
N ARG A 246 19.93 -16.44 15.76
CA ARG A 246 20.36 -15.23 16.49
C ARG A 246 21.67 -14.64 15.97
N HIS A 247 22.69 -15.49 15.77
CA HIS A 247 23.98 -15.05 15.26
C HIS A 247 23.86 -14.48 13.84
N ALA A 248 23.12 -15.16 12.95
CA ALA A 248 22.92 -14.70 11.58
C ALA A 248 22.11 -13.38 11.53
N ILE A 249 21.13 -13.20 12.44
CA ILE A 249 20.37 -11.94 12.59
C ILE A 249 21.33 -10.84 13.05
N ALA A 250 22.13 -11.06 14.10
CA ALA A 250 23.10 -10.07 14.59
C ALA A 250 24.09 -9.64 13.49
N LEU A 251 24.59 -10.57 12.68
CA LEU A 251 25.45 -10.28 11.52
C LEU A 251 24.72 -9.54 10.37
N ALA A 252 23.38 -9.60 10.33
CA ALA A 252 22.60 -8.89 9.33
C ALA A 252 22.34 -7.43 9.72
N LEU A 253 22.22 -7.11 11.02
CA LEU A 253 21.84 -5.79 11.53
C LEU A 253 22.67 -4.63 10.95
N PRO A 254 24.03 -4.69 10.89
CA PRO A 254 24.80 -3.58 10.33
C PRO A 254 24.47 -3.29 8.86
N SER A 255 24.22 -4.33 8.06
CA SER A 255 23.87 -4.13 6.64
C SER A 255 22.42 -3.66 6.44
N LEU A 256 21.49 -4.07 7.30
CA LEU A 256 20.11 -3.57 7.31
C LEU A 256 20.08 -2.10 7.76
N GLY A 257 20.81 -1.76 8.85
CA GLY A 257 20.96 -0.38 9.32
C GLY A 257 21.62 0.54 8.28
N ALA A 258 22.69 0.07 7.60
CA ALA A 258 23.30 0.82 6.51
C ALA A 258 22.32 1.08 5.36
N GLY A 259 21.41 0.13 5.08
CA GLY A 259 20.32 0.33 4.12
C GLY A 259 19.35 1.42 4.57
N ALA A 260 18.93 1.41 5.83
CA ALA A 260 18.06 2.47 6.37
C ALA A 260 18.71 3.86 6.31
N VAL A 261 20.01 3.96 6.61
CA VAL A 261 20.78 5.20 6.46
C VAL A 261 20.84 5.65 5.00
N LEU A 262 21.07 4.73 4.06
CA LEU A 262 21.05 5.02 2.62
C LEU A 262 19.68 5.56 2.18
N ALA A 263 18.58 4.96 2.64
CA ALA A 263 17.24 5.44 2.37
C ALA A 263 17.01 6.86 2.92
N ALA A 264 17.45 7.12 4.17
CA ALA A 264 17.36 8.44 4.77
C ALA A 264 18.15 9.51 3.98
N ILE A 265 19.34 9.15 3.45
CA ILE A 265 20.14 10.05 2.59
C ILE A 265 19.40 10.33 1.28
N VAL A 266 18.85 9.30 0.61
CA VAL A 266 18.11 9.46 -0.66
C VAL A 266 16.85 10.32 -0.45
N CYS A 267 16.13 10.11 0.65
CA CYS A 267 14.90 10.84 0.96
C CYS A 267 15.16 12.15 1.74
N SER A 268 16.44 12.52 1.98
CA SER A 268 16.79 13.67 2.82
C SER A 268 16.15 15.00 2.39
N PRO A 269 16.00 15.35 1.10
CA PRO A 269 15.31 16.58 0.72
C PRO A 269 13.89 16.61 1.27
N TRP A 270 13.13 15.53 1.10
CA TRP A 270 11.77 15.44 1.63
C TRP A 270 11.74 15.48 3.17
N LEU A 271 12.60 14.71 3.83
CA LEU A 271 12.67 14.70 5.29
C LEU A 271 13.01 16.08 5.87
N VAL A 272 13.92 16.83 5.22
CA VAL A 272 14.27 18.20 5.64
C VAL A 272 13.04 19.11 5.53
N TYR A 273 12.34 19.13 4.40
CA TYR A 273 11.14 19.96 4.24
C TYR A 273 10.01 19.52 5.19
N GLY A 274 9.81 18.24 5.42
CA GLY A 274 8.83 17.74 6.39
C GLY A 274 9.12 18.13 7.84
N LEU A 275 10.42 18.20 8.23
CA LEU A 275 10.82 18.45 9.60
C LEU A 275 11.11 19.93 9.89
N THR A 276 11.57 20.71 8.91
CA THR A 276 12.08 22.08 9.12
C THR A 276 11.39 23.15 8.29
N GLY A 277 10.58 22.78 7.32
CA GLY A 277 9.87 23.71 6.45
C GLY A 277 8.79 24.50 7.18
N PRO A 278 8.17 25.49 6.52
CA PRO A 278 7.06 26.24 7.09
C PRO A 278 5.99 25.27 7.59
N THR A 279 5.78 25.26 8.90
CA THR A 279 4.89 24.30 9.53
C THR A 279 3.44 24.68 9.28
N SER A 280 2.70 23.67 8.93
CA SER A 280 1.25 23.71 8.96
C SER A 280 0.75 23.54 10.38
N ALA A 281 -0.26 24.29 10.74
CA ALA A 281 -0.99 24.01 11.97
C ALA A 281 -2.00 22.91 11.70
N GLY A 282 -2.00 21.90 12.53
CA GLY A 282 -3.14 21.01 12.75
C GLY A 282 -3.26 19.83 11.83
N PHE A 283 -2.55 18.78 12.15
CA PHE A 283 -3.01 17.44 11.83
C PHE A 283 -4.30 17.14 12.63
N PHE A 284 -5.21 16.37 12.03
CA PHE A 284 -6.42 15.96 12.73
C PHE A 284 -6.06 15.11 13.95
N LEU A 285 -6.40 15.61 15.12
CA LEU A 285 -6.36 14.85 16.35
C LEU A 285 -7.32 13.65 16.24
N ASN A 286 -6.94 12.49 16.82
CA ASN A 286 -7.69 11.23 16.84
C ASN A 286 -7.73 10.44 15.52
N TYR A 287 -6.72 10.58 14.68
CA TYR A 287 -6.58 9.80 13.46
C TYR A 287 -6.64 8.28 13.75
N GLY A 288 -5.93 7.85 14.80
CA GLY A 288 -5.88 6.46 15.23
C GLY A 288 -7.23 5.88 15.66
N GLU A 289 -8.11 6.64 16.33
CA GLU A 289 -9.42 6.15 16.74
C GLU A 289 -10.37 6.01 15.54
N ARG A 290 -10.35 7.00 14.64
CA ARG A 290 -11.21 7.02 13.46
C ARG A 290 -10.85 5.93 12.45
N PHE A 291 -9.57 5.68 12.24
CA PHE A 291 -9.07 4.74 11.22
C PHE A 291 -8.47 3.49 11.85
N SER A 292 -9.30 2.80 12.64
CA SER A 292 -9.01 1.53 13.29
C SER A 292 -9.83 0.41 12.68
N SER A 293 -9.27 -0.80 12.63
CA SER A 293 -10.02 -1.98 12.22
C SER A 293 -11.04 -2.37 13.27
N ASP A 294 -12.27 -2.69 12.85
CA ASP A 294 -13.24 -3.32 13.75
C ASP A 294 -12.85 -4.77 14.04
N GLY A 295 -13.07 -5.25 15.27
CA GLY A 295 -12.79 -6.63 15.66
C GLY A 295 -13.57 -7.68 14.85
N LEU A 296 -14.70 -7.29 14.26
CA LEU A 296 -15.47 -8.11 13.33
C LEU A 296 -14.94 -8.02 11.89
N GLY A 297 -14.12 -7.02 11.57
CA GLY A 297 -13.60 -6.76 10.22
C GLY A 297 -13.01 -8.00 9.52
N PRO A 298 -12.17 -8.83 10.18
CA PRO A 298 -11.64 -10.04 9.55
C PRO A 298 -12.69 -11.07 9.10
N LEU A 299 -13.92 -11.00 9.62
CA LEU A 299 -15.00 -11.96 9.35
C LEU A 299 -16.16 -11.35 8.57
N VAL A 300 -16.36 -10.02 8.64
CA VAL A 300 -17.50 -9.32 8.01
C VAL A 300 -17.00 -8.55 6.79
N PRO A 301 -17.39 -8.97 5.56
CA PRO A 301 -16.98 -8.31 4.34
C PRO A 301 -17.70 -6.98 4.15
N THR A 302 -17.00 -6.00 3.56
CA THR A 302 -17.55 -4.70 3.17
C THR A 302 -18.00 -4.69 1.71
N ALA A 303 -18.46 -3.55 1.21
CA ALA A 303 -18.98 -3.38 -0.15
C ALA A 303 -17.94 -3.62 -1.26
N VAL A 304 -16.63 -3.55 -0.98
CA VAL A 304 -15.58 -3.80 -1.97
C VAL A 304 -15.48 -5.29 -2.34
N ILE A 305 -15.98 -6.18 -1.48
CA ILE A 305 -15.99 -7.63 -1.71
C ILE A 305 -17.34 -8.07 -2.28
N ARG A 306 -17.32 -9.00 -3.25
CA ARG A 306 -18.52 -9.46 -3.97
C ARG A 306 -19.63 -9.99 -3.06
N ILE A 307 -19.26 -10.67 -1.97
CA ILE A 307 -20.21 -11.23 -1.00
C ILE A 307 -20.62 -10.20 0.08
N GLY A 308 -19.98 -9.03 0.17
CA GLY A 308 -20.22 -7.97 1.14
C GLY A 308 -21.50 -7.15 0.90
N ARG A 309 -22.53 -7.75 0.30
CA ARG A 309 -23.81 -7.13 -0.01
C ARG A 309 -24.87 -7.46 1.04
N HIS A 310 -25.90 -6.61 1.12
CA HIS A 310 -27.13 -6.78 1.91
C HIS A 310 -26.90 -7.18 3.39
N TRP A 311 -26.75 -8.46 3.67
CA TRP A 311 -26.68 -9.01 5.02
C TRP A 311 -25.52 -8.48 5.86
N PHE A 312 -24.39 -8.23 5.24
CA PHE A 312 -23.20 -7.73 5.93
C PHE A 312 -23.17 -6.21 6.03
N HIS A 313 -23.88 -5.52 5.13
CA HIS A 313 -23.84 -4.04 5.07
C HIS A 313 -24.36 -3.38 6.37
N THR A 314 -25.34 -3.98 7.04
CA THR A 314 -25.85 -3.48 8.32
C THR A 314 -24.75 -3.44 9.39
N VAL A 315 -23.86 -4.43 9.41
CA VAL A 315 -22.75 -4.48 10.36
C VAL A 315 -21.55 -3.71 9.83
N SER A 316 -21.11 -3.94 8.58
CA SER A 316 -19.93 -3.26 8.04
C SER A 316 -20.14 -1.75 7.86
N GLY A 317 -21.38 -1.31 7.70
CA GLY A 317 -21.74 0.12 7.64
C GLY A 317 -21.60 0.87 8.98
N THR A 318 -21.43 0.15 10.09
CA THR A 318 -21.14 0.76 11.40
C THR A 318 -19.66 0.87 11.72
N PHE A 319 -18.79 0.27 10.89
CA PHE A 319 -17.33 0.34 11.11
C PHE A 319 -16.84 1.79 11.04
N THR A 320 -15.87 2.13 11.87
CA THR A 320 -15.28 3.47 11.89
C THR A 320 -14.44 3.73 10.65
N GLY A 321 -14.29 4.99 10.27
CA GLY A 321 -13.54 5.37 9.06
C GLY A 321 -14.42 5.53 7.81
N ASN A 322 -13.80 5.37 6.67
CA ASN A 322 -14.46 5.35 5.36
C ASN A 322 -14.28 3.96 4.72
N LEU A 323 -14.93 3.73 3.57
CA LEU A 323 -14.90 2.42 2.89
C LEU A 323 -13.47 1.95 2.54
N ALA A 324 -12.54 2.86 2.27
CA ALA A 324 -11.15 2.49 1.97
C ALA A 324 -10.37 2.06 3.22
N GLU A 325 -10.76 2.56 4.39
CA GLU A 325 -10.07 2.33 5.67
C GLU A 325 -10.80 1.31 6.58
N THR A 326 -11.71 0.50 6.02
CA THR A 326 -12.42 -0.55 6.78
C THR A 326 -12.04 -1.97 6.32
N GLU A 327 -11.01 -2.07 5.48
CA GLU A 327 -10.73 -3.26 4.68
C GLU A 327 -9.76 -4.23 5.39
N SER A 328 -10.27 -5.01 6.35
CA SER A 328 -9.52 -6.06 7.05
C SER A 328 -10.09 -7.48 6.86
N TYR A 329 -11.02 -7.68 5.92
CA TYR A 329 -11.73 -8.94 5.71
C TYR A 329 -10.82 -10.08 5.21
N LEU A 330 -10.65 -11.13 5.99
CA LEU A 330 -9.96 -12.38 5.63
C LEU A 330 -10.92 -13.50 5.18
N GLY A 331 -12.13 -13.48 5.70
CA GLY A 331 -13.11 -14.55 5.52
C GLY A 331 -12.85 -15.77 6.41
N ILE A 332 -13.93 -16.40 6.88
CA ILE A 332 -13.87 -17.49 7.86
C ILE A 332 -13.00 -18.67 7.39
N VAL A 333 -13.03 -19.00 6.09
CA VAL A 333 -12.27 -20.14 5.56
C VAL A 333 -10.77 -19.90 5.66
N LEU A 334 -10.31 -18.69 5.29
CA LEU A 334 -8.89 -18.32 5.41
C LEU A 334 -8.46 -18.27 6.88
N VAL A 335 -9.26 -17.66 7.77
CA VAL A 335 -9.01 -17.62 9.22
C VAL A 335 -8.84 -19.04 9.78
N LEU A 336 -9.71 -19.99 9.41
CA LEU A 336 -9.62 -21.38 9.86
C LEU A 336 -8.36 -22.09 9.31
N ILE A 337 -7.95 -21.81 8.06
CA ILE A 337 -6.69 -22.32 7.50
C ILE A 337 -5.50 -21.80 8.30
N LEU A 338 -5.45 -20.47 8.57
CA LEU A 338 -4.38 -19.85 9.33
C LEU A 338 -4.30 -20.47 10.74
N ALA A 339 -5.40 -20.46 11.48
CA ALA A 339 -5.48 -21.02 12.82
C ALA A 339 -5.02 -22.49 12.85
N ARG A 340 -5.54 -23.32 11.95
CA ARG A 340 -5.14 -24.73 11.86
C ARG A 340 -3.65 -24.90 11.58
N PHE A 341 -3.08 -24.13 10.66
CA PHE A 341 -1.64 -24.23 10.35
C PHE A 341 -0.80 -23.81 11.55
N LEU A 342 -1.10 -22.68 12.17
CA LEU A 342 -0.37 -22.15 13.28
C LEU A 342 -0.43 -23.10 14.50
N ILE A 343 -1.60 -23.64 14.83
CA ILE A 343 -1.77 -24.57 15.94
C ILE A 343 -1.05 -25.90 15.65
N THR A 344 -1.26 -26.50 14.48
CA THR A 344 -0.69 -27.83 14.17
C THR A 344 0.81 -27.81 13.95
N ARG A 345 1.42 -26.64 13.68
CA ARG A 345 2.85 -26.47 13.42
C ARG A 345 3.57 -25.66 14.51
N TRP A 346 2.92 -25.39 15.63
CA TRP A 346 3.43 -24.59 16.75
C TRP A 346 4.82 -25.00 17.24
N GLY A 347 5.16 -26.28 17.21
CA GLY A 347 6.49 -26.78 17.58
C GLY A 347 7.66 -26.24 16.76
N ARG A 348 7.36 -25.62 15.58
CA ARG A 348 8.40 -25.07 14.70
C ARG A 348 8.66 -23.60 15.01
N ALA A 349 9.91 -23.24 15.30
CA ALA A 349 10.28 -21.85 15.62
C ALA A 349 9.83 -20.81 14.57
N PRO A 350 9.96 -21.02 13.23
CA PRO A 350 9.43 -20.08 12.25
C PRO A 350 7.92 -19.90 12.32
N VAL A 351 7.16 -20.92 12.73
CA VAL A 351 5.70 -20.82 12.86
C VAL A 351 5.34 -19.98 14.09
N ARG A 352 6.06 -20.15 15.20
CA ARG A 352 5.90 -19.26 16.37
C ARG A 352 6.17 -17.82 16.04
N LEU A 353 7.21 -17.55 15.22
CA LEU A 353 7.50 -16.20 14.72
C LEU A 353 6.35 -15.64 13.88
N LEU A 354 5.84 -16.41 12.91
CA LEU A 354 4.70 -15.98 12.08
C LEU A 354 3.45 -15.73 12.94
N THR A 355 3.20 -16.57 13.95
CA THR A 355 2.07 -16.36 14.87
C THR A 355 2.24 -15.08 15.69
N ALA A 356 3.42 -14.87 16.28
CA ALA A 356 3.69 -13.67 17.06
C ALA A 356 3.57 -12.39 16.23
N LEU A 357 4.13 -12.39 15.00
CA LEU A 357 4.00 -11.26 14.07
C LEU A 357 2.54 -11.00 13.71
N LEU A 358 1.80 -12.04 13.32
CA LEU A 358 0.38 -11.90 12.98
C LEU A 358 -0.42 -11.36 14.16
N THR A 359 -0.16 -11.85 15.40
CA THR A 359 -0.83 -11.37 16.61
C THR A 359 -0.50 -9.90 16.86
N VAL A 360 0.77 -9.50 16.77
CA VAL A 360 1.17 -8.09 16.96
C VAL A 360 0.49 -7.19 15.93
N VAL A 361 0.56 -7.54 14.66
CA VAL A 361 -0.06 -6.76 13.59
C VAL A 361 -1.58 -6.65 13.79
N VAL A 362 -2.26 -7.78 14.09
CA VAL A 362 -3.71 -7.77 14.34
C VAL A 362 -4.07 -6.92 15.55
N VAL A 363 -3.32 -6.99 16.65
CA VAL A 363 -3.58 -6.16 17.83
C VAL A 363 -3.36 -4.69 17.54
N LEU A 364 -2.30 -4.34 16.80
CA LEU A 364 -1.99 -2.95 16.50
C LEU A 364 -2.98 -2.34 15.50
N MET A 365 -3.45 -3.10 14.48
CA MET A 365 -4.41 -2.58 13.51
C MET A 365 -5.80 -2.30 14.09
N LEU A 366 -6.13 -2.88 15.26
CA LEU A 366 -7.36 -2.59 16.00
C LEU A 366 -7.37 -1.19 16.63
N GLY A 367 -6.22 -0.50 16.64
CA GLY A 367 -6.11 0.88 17.10
C GLY A 367 -6.11 1.06 18.61
N PRO A 368 -6.44 2.29 19.10
CA PRO A 368 -6.39 2.60 20.54
C PRO A 368 -7.48 1.92 21.36
N TYR A 369 -8.62 1.62 20.75
CA TYR A 369 -9.74 0.93 21.37
C TYR A 369 -10.23 -0.21 20.49
N LEU A 370 -10.64 -1.31 21.09
CA LEU A 370 -11.31 -2.39 20.37
C LEU A 370 -12.72 -1.92 19.96
N HIS A 371 -12.96 -1.84 18.68
CA HIS A 371 -14.29 -1.58 18.12
C HIS A 371 -15.00 -2.91 17.82
N LEU A 372 -16.27 -3.00 18.19
CA LEU A 372 -17.16 -4.11 17.81
C LEU A 372 -18.45 -3.53 17.23
N ALA A 373 -18.68 -3.75 15.96
CA ALA A 373 -19.76 -3.15 15.19
C ALA A 373 -19.79 -1.60 15.34
N GLY A 374 -18.62 -0.97 15.28
CA GLY A 374 -18.44 0.47 15.43
C GLY A 374 -18.48 1.01 16.86
N GLN A 375 -18.73 0.16 17.86
CA GLN A 375 -18.76 0.59 19.28
C GLN A 375 -17.39 0.39 19.92
N SER A 376 -16.80 1.46 20.45
CA SER A 376 -15.56 1.41 21.22
C SER A 376 -15.78 0.68 22.55
N THR A 377 -14.87 -0.25 22.91
CA THR A 377 -15.01 -1.07 24.11
C THR A 377 -13.81 -0.92 25.05
N ILE A 378 -12.76 -1.69 24.88
CA ILE A 378 -11.60 -1.73 25.78
C ILE A 378 -10.39 -1.03 25.16
N PRO A 379 -9.54 -0.34 25.96
CA PRO A 379 -8.29 0.23 25.47
C PRO A 379 -7.31 -0.86 25.04
N LEU A 380 -6.53 -0.59 23.99
CA LEU A 380 -5.53 -1.46 23.41
C LEU A 380 -4.14 -0.79 23.45
N PRO A 381 -3.04 -1.53 23.21
CA PRO A 381 -1.68 -0.99 23.29
C PRO A 381 -1.42 0.23 22.41
N TRP A 382 -2.14 0.41 21.32
CA TRP A 382 -2.02 1.58 20.45
C TRP A 382 -2.33 2.89 21.16
N ASP A 383 -3.21 2.91 22.17
CA ASP A 383 -3.49 4.12 22.96
C ASP A 383 -2.24 4.70 23.63
N ALA A 384 -1.31 3.85 24.04
CA ALA A 384 -0.02 4.29 24.58
C ALA A 384 0.95 4.69 23.45
N LEU A 385 0.96 3.95 22.34
CA LEU A 385 1.88 4.18 21.22
C LEU A 385 1.58 5.47 20.46
N GLN A 386 0.30 5.83 20.27
CA GLN A 386 -0.09 7.06 19.56
C GLN A 386 0.34 8.35 20.25
N ARG A 387 0.85 8.27 21.51
CA ARG A 387 1.44 9.42 22.22
C ARG A 387 2.90 9.69 21.81
N LEU A 388 3.50 8.79 21.04
CA LEU A 388 4.84 8.96 20.52
C LEU A 388 4.80 9.78 19.21
N PRO A 389 5.75 10.73 19.04
CA PRO A 389 5.85 11.50 17.81
C PRO A 389 5.91 10.60 16.57
N LEU A 390 5.27 10.99 15.48
CA LEU A 390 5.12 10.27 14.21
C LEU A 390 4.12 9.10 14.24
N ILE A 391 3.90 8.43 15.38
CA ILE A 391 2.94 7.33 15.47
C ILE A 391 1.51 7.87 15.53
N ASP A 392 1.30 9.05 16.07
CA ASP A 392 0.04 9.78 16.11
C ASP A 392 -0.54 10.08 14.71
N HIS A 393 0.29 10.03 13.67
CA HIS A 393 -0.09 10.25 12.27
C HIS A 393 -0.35 8.97 11.49
N ILE A 394 -0.11 7.79 12.09
CA ILE A 394 -0.32 6.49 11.45
C ILE A 394 -1.76 6.02 11.68
N ALA A 395 -2.46 5.67 10.61
CA ALA A 395 -3.76 5.01 10.70
C ALA A 395 -3.58 3.51 11.01
N PRO A 396 -3.99 3.03 12.20
CA PRO A 396 -3.74 1.65 12.62
C PRO A 396 -4.25 0.60 11.63
N VAL A 397 -5.41 0.83 11.03
CA VAL A 397 -6.03 -0.09 10.06
C VAL A 397 -5.13 -0.39 8.86
N ARG A 398 -4.20 0.48 8.51
CA ARG A 398 -3.27 0.32 7.38
C ARG A 398 -2.27 -0.81 7.60
N LEU A 399 -2.03 -1.22 8.86
CA LEU A 399 -1.30 -2.45 9.20
C LEU A 399 -2.01 -3.72 8.71
N SER A 400 -3.27 -3.64 8.26
CA SER A 400 -3.94 -4.77 7.60
C SER A 400 -3.19 -5.23 6.33
N SER A 401 -2.41 -4.38 5.67
CA SER A 401 -1.50 -4.79 4.59
C SER A 401 -0.52 -5.87 5.04
N ASP A 402 0.12 -5.69 6.21
CA ASP A 402 1.04 -6.67 6.80
C ASP A 402 0.30 -7.95 7.22
N MET A 403 -0.93 -7.83 7.74
CA MET A 403 -1.78 -8.98 8.03
C MET A 403 -2.05 -9.80 6.77
N PHE A 404 -2.37 -9.17 5.63
CA PHE A 404 -2.60 -9.88 4.37
C PHE A 404 -1.32 -10.51 3.81
N LEU A 405 -0.16 -9.87 3.97
CA LEU A 405 1.12 -10.45 3.60
C LEU A 405 1.40 -11.73 4.41
N LEU A 406 1.24 -11.67 5.73
CA LEU A 406 1.42 -12.83 6.61
C LEU A 406 0.41 -13.93 6.32
N ALA A 407 -0.86 -13.58 6.09
CA ALA A 407 -1.90 -14.53 5.69
C ALA A 407 -1.57 -15.23 4.37
N GLY A 408 -1.11 -14.47 3.36
CA GLY A 408 -0.67 -15.00 2.07
C GLY A 408 0.53 -15.95 2.19
N VAL A 409 1.54 -15.58 3.00
CA VAL A 409 2.70 -16.43 3.29
C VAL A 409 2.26 -17.73 3.99
N ILE A 410 1.43 -17.65 5.01
CA ILE A 410 0.95 -18.82 5.75
C ILE A 410 0.12 -19.74 4.85
N LEU A 411 -0.79 -19.18 4.04
CA LEU A 411 -1.57 -19.94 3.05
C LEU A 411 -0.65 -20.66 2.05
N ALA A 412 0.37 -19.97 1.53
CA ALA A 412 1.34 -20.53 0.58
C ALA A 412 2.14 -21.68 1.21
N LEU A 413 2.60 -21.53 2.44
CA LEU A 413 3.31 -22.58 3.17
C LEU A 413 2.38 -23.78 3.46
N TRP A 414 1.15 -23.50 3.92
CA TRP A 414 0.15 -24.55 4.14
C TRP A 414 -0.15 -25.31 2.85
N CYS A 415 -0.41 -24.64 1.74
CA CYS A 415 -0.64 -25.27 0.43
C CYS A 415 0.54 -26.11 -0.05
N SER A 416 1.76 -25.73 0.29
CA SER A 416 2.98 -26.43 -0.13
C SER A 416 3.24 -27.72 0.62
N GLU A 417 2.59 -27.94 1.75
CA GLU A 417 2.68 -29.24 2.45
C GLU A 417 2.07 -30.36 1.60
N ARG A 418 2.89 -31.34 1.25
CA ARG A 418 2.44 -32.47 0.42
C ARG A 418 1.40 -33.31 1.15
N ARG A 419 0.24 -33.45 0.56
CA ARG A 419 -0.83 -34.41 0.91
C ARG A 419 -1.21 -35.16 -0.37
N ARG A 420 -1.35 -36.47 -0.30
CA ARG A 420 -1.67 -37.31 -1.45
C ARG A 420 -3.16 -37.65 -1.49
N GLY A 421 -3.66 -38.06 -2.69
CA GLY A 421 -5.01 -38.51 -2.87
C GLY A 421 -6.09 -37.45 -2.60
N ARG A 422 -7.25 -37.90 -2.17
CA ARG A 422 -8.44 -37.07 -1.92
C ARG A 422 -8.17 -35.90 -0.93
N ILE A 423 -7.32 -36.12 0.09
CA ILE A 423 -6.95 -35.11 1.07
C ILE A 423 -6.17 -33.96 0.40
N GLY A 424 -5.28 -34.28 -0.55
CA GLY A 424 -4.55 -33.27 -1.32
C GLY A 424 -5.47 -32.40 -2.17
N VAL A 425 -6.44 -33.02 -2.86
CA VAL A 425 -7.44 -32.30 -3.67
C VAL A 425 -8.32 -31.42 -2.78
N ALA A 426 -8.89 -31.95 -1.71
CA ALA A 426 -9.73 -31.21 -0.78
C ALA A 426 -9.01 -29.97 -0.22
N LYS A 427 -7.73 -30.08 0.10
CA LYS A 427 -6.91 -28.98 0.58
C LYS A 427 -6.83 -27.83 -0.44
N TRP A 428 -6.60 -28.14 -1.72
CA TRP A 428 -6.57 -27.13 -2.78
C TRP A 428 -7.94 -26.51 -3.03
N VAL A 429 -9.01 -27.31 -2.97
CA VAL A 429 -10.40 -26.79 -3.06
C VAL A 429 -10.66 -25.78 -1.93
N VAL A 430 -10.32 -26.12 -0.68
CA VAL A 430 -10.48 -25.21 0.47
C VAL A 430 -9.65 -23.93 0.30
N ALA A 431 -8.40 -24.03 -0.21
CA ALA A 431 -7.58 -22.85 -0.50
C ALA A 431 -8.21 -21.95 -1.59
N LEU A 432 -8.73 -22.56 -2.66
CA LEU A 432 -9.39 -21.83 -3.74
C LEU A 432 -10.69 -21.17 -3.25
N VAL A 433 -11.47 -21.84 -2.40
CA VAL A 433 -12.66 -21.25 -1.77
C VAL A 433 -12.26 -20.06 -0.90
N ALA A 434 -11.19 -20.18 -0.09
CA ALA A 434 -10.69 -19.05 0.73
C ALA A 434 -10.35 -17.82 -0.13
N VAL A 435 -9.64 -18.01 -1.25
CA VAL A 435 -9.30 -16.93 -2.18
C VAL A 435 -10.54 -16.41 -2.93
N ALA A 436 -11.47 -17.30 -3.30
CA ALA A 436 -12.71 -16.92 -3.99
C ALA A 436 -13.62 -16.01 -3.13
N LEU A 437 -13.57 -16.15 -1.81
CA LEU A 437 -14.28 -15.29 -0.88
C LEU A 437 -13.72 -13.86 -0.81
N LEU A 438 -12.51 -13.62 -1.35
CA LEU A 438 -11.89 -12.31 -1.44
C LEU A 438 -12.11 -11.63 -2.82
N ILE A 439 -12.91 -12.20 -3.71
CA ILE A 439 -13.14 -11.65 -5.05
C ILE A 439 -13.79 -10.26 -4.94
N PRO A 440 -13.25 -9.24 -5.64
CA PRO A 440 -13.78 -7.89 -5.62
C PRO A 440 -15.16 -7.77 -6.24
N ASN A 441 -15.92 -6.79 -5.79
CA ASN A 441 -17.25 -6.48 -6.29
C ASN A 441 -17.17 -5.58 -7.53
N VAL A 442 -16.49 -6.04 -8.59
CA VAL A 442 -16.26 -5.27 -9.82
C VAL A 442 -17.55 -4.78 -10.51
N GLY A 443 -18.69 -5.40 -10.23
CA GLY A 443 -19.98 -4.97 -10.76
C GLY A 443 -20.63 -3.79 -10.03
N SER A 444 -20.03 -3.31 -8.93
CA SER A 444 -20.57 -2.19 -8.15
C SER A 444 -20.32 -0.81 -8.77
N GLY A 445 -19.37 -0.71 -9.72
CA GLY A 445 -18.93 0.58 -10.27
C GLY A 445 -17.97 1.37 -9.38
N LEU A 446 -17.59 0.87 -8.20
CA LEU A 446 -16.74 1.57 -7.23
C LEU A 446 -15.38 2.02 -7.79
N TRP A 447 -14.82 1.27 -8.74
CA TRP A 447 -13.52 1.56 -9.35
C TRP A 447 -13.64 2.13 -10.78
N ARG A 448 -14.72 2.82 -11.06
CA ARG A 448 -14.94 3.40 -12.39
C ARG A 448 -15.70 4.71 -12.28
N THR A 449 -14.95 5.80 -12.25
CA THR A 449 -15.50 7.16 -12.17
C THR A 449 -15.24 7.92 -13.45
N PRO A 450 -16.25 8.33 -14.20
CA PRO A 450 -16.08 9.28 -15.30
C PRO A 450 -15.50 10.59 -14.75
N ILE A 451 -14.44 11.10 -15.39
CA ILE A 451 -13.83 12.38 -15.03
C ILE A 451 -14.67 13.51 -15.61
N ALA A 452 -15.17 14.37 -14.74
CA ALA A 452 -15.87 15.60 -15.11
C ALA A 452 -14.85 16.73 -15.31
N SER A 453 -14.31 16.84 -16.53
CA SER A 453 -13.43 17.97 -16.90
C SER A 453 -14.24 19.01 -17.65
N PRO A 454 -14.60 20.17 -17.02
CA PRO A 454 -15.25 21.26 -17.71
C PRO A 454 -14.40 21.72 -18.90
N ARG A 455 -15.02 21.97 -20.05
CA ARG A 455 -14.35 22.46 -21.27
C ARG A 455 -13.55 23.73 -21.01
N LEU A 456 -14.01 24.54 -20.07
CA LEU A 456 -13.30 25.72 -19.60
C LEU A 456 -11.82 25.42 -19.30
N PHE A 457 -11.52 24.30 -18.62
CA PHE A 457 -10.15 23.92 -18.28
C PHE A 457 -9.52 22.97 -19.31
N SER A 458 -10.21 21.91 -19.70
CA SER A 458 -9.70 20.90 -20.61
C SER A 458 -9.43 21.40 -22.03
N ALA A 459 -10.20 22.39 -22.53
CA ALA A 459 -10.00 23.04 -23.82
C ALA A 459 -9.16 24.33 -23.75
N GLY A 460 -8.69 24.72 -22.56
CA GLY A 460 -7.91 25.94 -22.36
C GLY A 460 -8.71 27.26 -22.48
N GLU A 461 -10.04 27.19 -22.50
CA GLU A 461 -10.94 28.36 -22.58
C GLU A 461 -10.79 29.27 -21.34
N TYR A 462 -10.30 28.75 -20.22
CA TYR A 462 -10.06 29.52 -18.99
C TYR A 462 -9.14 30.73 -19.23
N ARG A 463 -8.22 30.67 -20.19
CA ARG A 463 -7.25 31.73 -20.50
C ARG A 463 -7.93 33.03 -20.97
N SER A 464 -9.14 32.95 -21.51
CA SER A 464 -9.92 34.13 -21.93
C SER A 464 -10.72 34.75 -20.79
N VAL A 465 -10.93 34.01 -19.68
CA VAL A 465 -11.80 34.41 -18.58
C VAL A 465 -11.02 34.65 -17.30
N ILE A 466 -9.98 33.86 -17.03
CA ILE A 466 -9.15 33.89 -15.82
C ILE A 466 -7.80 34.51 -16.17
N PRO A 467 -7.44 35.68 -15.65
CA PRO A 467 -6.11 36.26 -15.83
C PRO A 467 -5.00 35.32 -15.32
N HIS A 468 -3.85 35.37 -15.97
CA HIS A 468 -2.69 34.57 -15.54
C HIS A 468 -2.34 34.91 -14.07
N ASN A 469 -2.08 33.88 -13.28
CA ASN A 469 -1.80 33.97 -11.83
C ASN A 469 -2.94 34.58 -10.98
N ALA A 470 -4.14 34.75 -11.49
CA ALA A 470 -5.27 35.16 -10.67
C ALA A 470 -5.54 34.13 -9.55
N ILE A 471 -6.03 34.63 -8.42
CA ILE A 471 -6.50 33.78 -7.32
C ILE A 471 -7.96 33.42 -7.60
N VAL A 472 -8.27 32.15 -7.68
CA VAL A 472 -9.59 31.59 -7.99
C VAL A 472 -10.08 30.78 -6.80
N LEU A 473 -11.31 31.01 -6.36
CA LEU A 473 -12.02 30.15 -5.42
C LEU A 473 -12.95 29.22 -6.20
N PRO A 474 -12.61 27.93 -6.34
CA PRO A 474 -13.51 26.97 -6.97
C PRO A 474 -14.69 26.64 -6.05
N LEU A 475 -15.88 26.54 -6.62
CA LEU A 475 -17.07 26.08 -5.91
C LEU A 475 -17.71 24.93 -6.72
N PRO A 476 -17.93 23.75 -6.11
CA PRO A 476 -17.61 23.36 -4.73
C PRO A 476 -16.11 23.40 -4.42
N LEU A 477 -15.76 23.52 -3.13
CA LEU A 477 -14.37 23.55 -2.67
C LEU A 477 -13.61 22.26 -3.04
N ALA A 478 -12.29 22.33 -3.09
CA ALA A 478 -11.41 21.22 -3.49
C ALA A 478 -11.66 19.92 -2.71
N GLN A 479 -12.02 20.03 -1.43
CA GLN A 479 -12.41 18.88 -0.61
C GLN A 479 -13.65 18.12 -1.13
N SER A 480 -14.48 18.75 -1.95
CA SER A 480 -15.76 18.20 -2.45
C SER A 480 -15.86 18.26 -3.98
N SER A 481 -14.77 18.52 -4.68
CA SER A 481 -14.74 18.66 -6.13
C SER A 481 -13.45 18.11 -6.75
N GLU A 482 -13.40 18.11 -8.09
CA GLU A 482 -12.20 17.78 -8.87
C GLU A 482 -11.36 19.04 -9.24
N SER A 483 -11.50 20.14 -8.49
CA SER A 483 -10.84 21.41 -8.80
C SER A 483 -9.32 21.34 -8.80
N MET A 484 -8.72 20.46 -8.00
CA MET A 484 -7.29 20.15 -8.04
C MET A 484 -6.88 19.65 -9.43
N LEU A 485 -7.62 18.68 -9.98
CA LEU A 485 -7.38 18.19 -11.34
C LEU A 485 -7.58 19.28 -12.39
N TRP A 486 -8.59 20.14 -12.25
CA TRP A 486 -8.84 21.25 -13.19
C TRP A 486 -7.67 22.23 -13.24
N GLN A 487 -7.07 22.56 -12.08
CA GLN A 487 -5.87 23.39 -12.03
C GLN A 487 -4.67 22.70 -12.73
N ALA A 488 -4.47 21.40 -12.50
CA ALA A 488 -3.44 20.64 -13.18
C ALA A 488 -3.65 20.59 -14.71
N GLN A 489 -4.91 20.44 -15.17
CA GLN A 489 -5.26 20.51 -16.59
C GLN A 489 -5.08 21.92 -17.20
N ALA A 490 -5.20 22.96 -16.37
CA ALA A 490 -4.90 24.33 -16.75
C ALA A 490 -3.40 24.66 -16.66
N ASP A 491 -2.53 23.66 -16.54
CA ASP A 491 -1.07 23.82 -16.43
C ASP A 491 -0.67 24.83 -15.37
N PHE A 492 -1.37 24.82 -14.24
CA PHE A 492 -1.17 25.74 -13.09
C PHE A 492 -1.23 27.23 -13.46
N GLY A 493 -1.99 27.60 -14.50
CA GLY A 493 -2.10 28.98 -15.01
C GLY A 493 -2.80 29.95 -14.08
N TYR A 494 -3.45 29.48 -13.01
CA TYR A 494 -4.06 30.25 -11.93
C TYR A 494 -3.72 29.65 -10.58
N ARG A 495 -3.88 30.43 -9.50
CA ARG A 495 -3.73 29.99 -8.13
C ARG A 495 -5.09 29.72 -7.51
N MET A 496 -5.19 28.75 -6.61
CA MET A 496 -6.44 28.47 -5.89
C MET A 496 -6.41 29.08 -4.49
N ALA A 497 -7.49 29.75 -4.10
CA ALA A 497 -7.67 30.26 -2.73
C ALA A 497 -7.87 29.13 -1.72
N ASP A 498 -8.25 27.94 -2.17
CA ASP A 498 -8.34 26.70 -1.39
C ASP A 498 -7.41 25.62 -1.93
N GLY A 499 -7.54 24.40 -1.41
CA GLY A 499 -6.82 23.21 -1.84
C GLY A 499 -7.22 22.00 -1.01
N TYR A 500 -6.80 20.83 -1.47
CA TYR A 500 -6.94 19.58 -0.71
C TYR A 500 -5.66 18.78 -0.79
N VAL A 501 -4.95 18.70 0.31
CA VAL A 501 -3.67 17.99 0.45
C VAL A 501 -3.70 17.05 1.66
N GLY A 502 -4.70 16.19 1.72
CA GLY A 502 -4.95 15.31 2.85
C GLY A 502 -5.47 16.07 4.08
N ALA A 503 -4.98 15.69 5.24
CA ALA A 503 -5.41 16.26 6.52
C ALA A 503 -4.87 17.69 6.79
N TYR A 504 -4.05 18.24 5.90
CA TYR A 504 -3.43 19.55 6.09
C TYR A 504 -4.36 20.70 5.75
N VAL A 505 -4.43 21.66 6.67
CA VAL A 505 -5.09 22.95 6.47
C VAL A 505 -4.15 24.05 6.97
N PRO A 506 -3.88 25.11 6.19
CA PRO A 506 -3.05 26.23 6.64
C PRO A 506 -3.60 26.91 7.90
N PRO A 507 -2.73 27.48 8.76
CA PRO A 507 -3.18 28.29 9.88
C PRO A 507 -4.08 29.42 9.43
N GLY A 508 -5.21 29.63 10.12
CA GLY A 508 -6.19 30.65 9.79
C GLY A 508 -7.24 30.23 8.76
N TYR A 509 -6.90 29.34 7.81
CA TYR A 509 -7.81 28.93 6.74
C TYR A 509 -9.12 28.29 7.26
N ALA A 510 -9.04 27.50 8.34
CA ALA A 510 -10.23 26.90 8.95
C ALA A 510 -11.22 27.96 9.49
N ALA A 511 -10.70 29.08 10.05
CA ALA A 511 -11.53 30.17 10.51
C ALA A 511 -12.13 30.96 9.33
N ASP A 512 -11.32 31.22 8.31
CA ASP A 512 -11.76 31.90 7.08
C ASP A 512 -12.80 31.05 6.35
N LEU A 513 -12.60 29.73 6.25
CA LEU A 513 -13.54 28.80 5.66
C LEU A 513 -14.84 28.73 6.46
N SER A 514 -14.78 28.71 7.79
CA SER A 514 -15.98 28.71 8.64
C SER A 514 -16.78 30.00 8.48
N THR A 515 -16.11 31.13 8.27
CA THR A 515 -16.72 32.42 7.97
C THR A 515 -17.40 32.41 6.60
N LEU A 516 -16.73 31.85 5.59
CA LEU A 516 -17.25 31.74 4.22
C LEU A 516 -18.47 30.82 4.13
N LEU A 517 -18.39 29.63 4.75
CA LEU A 517 -19.40 28.58 4.63
C LEU A 517 -20.57 28.74 5.61
N GLY A 518 -20.35 29.51 6.69
CA GLY A 518 -21.32 29.57 7.78
C GLY A 518 -21.47 28.22 8.49
N HIS A 519 -22.38 28.15 9.44
CA HIS A 519 -22.65 26.95 10.25
C HIS A 519 -23.31 25.80 9.47
N ALA A 520 -23.85 26.07 8.29
CA ALA A 520 -24.49 25.07 7.44
C ALA A 520 -23.59 24.45 6.35
N GLY A 521 -22.32 24.82 6.28
CA GLY A 521 -21.39 24.32 5.27
C GLY A 521 -21.67 24.81 3.83
N THR A 522 -22.54 25.79 3.65
CA THR A 522 -22.87 26.42 2.36
C THR A 522 -22.39 27.87 2.32
N PRO A 523 -21.83 28.36 1.20
CA PRO A 523 -21.40 29.74 1.07
C PRO A 523 -22.54 30.71 1.36
N THR A 524 -22.30 31.67 2.25
CA THR A 524 -23.27 32.71 2.58
C THR A 524 -22.91 34.03 1.89
N ALA A 525 -23.92 34.83 1.54
CA ALA A 525 -23.67 36.14 0.95
C ALA A 525 -22.86 37.09 1.87
N ALA A 526 -22.95 36.91 3.19
CA ALA A 526 -22.14 37.63 4.17
C ALA A 526 -20.68 37.14 4.17
N GLY A 527 -20.46 35.82 4.15
CA GLY A 527 -19.11 35.22 4.09
C GLY A 527 -18.35 35.52 2.79
N LEU A 528 -19.07 35.70 1.67
CA LEU A 528 -18.47 36.10 0.39
C LEU A 528 -18.09 37.58 0.34
N ARG A 529 -18.58 38.44 1.29
CA ARG A 529 -18.27 39.87 1.37
C ARG A 529 -17.18 40.18 2.42
N ALA A 530 -16.96 39.28 3.35
CA ALA A 530 -15.88 39.37 4.34
C ALA A 530 -14.56 38.89 3.74
#